data_248f023df62c73faae9fde42a8db8290
#
_entry.id   248f023df62c73faae9fde42a8db8290
#
_cell.length_a   1.000
_cell.length_b   1.000
_cell.length_c   1.000
_cell.angle_alpha   90.00
_cell.angle_beta   90.00
_cell.angle_gamma   90.00
#
_symmetry.space_group_name_H-M   'P 1'
#
loop_
_entity.id
_entity.type
_entity.pdbx_description
1 polymer ?
#
loop_
_entity_poly.entity_id
_entity_poly.type
_entity_poly.pdbx_seq_one_letter_code
_entity_poly.pdbx_strand_id
1 'polypeptide(L)'
;MAWSRDLGGLPVDARVTRVLEAQRKTFETLGCVVEDGQPDFTDARGIFQTWRAVAFAAKYGPLLAQHRHQMKETVVWNIEQAGKLSARDVGEAETKRTALYHRVRTFMERHEFLLLPTTQVPPFDVTQPYVTEIEGVRLPTYIDWMRACSDITVTGLPAI
;
A
#
# COMPACT_ATOMS: atom_id res chain seq x y z
N MET A 1 -3.12 20.53 6.88
CA MET A 1 -2.92 19.07 6.81
C MET A 1 -4.04 18.45 6.00
N ALA A 2 -3.74 17.47 5.14
CA ALA A 2 -4.76 16.68 4.48
C ALA A 2 -5.12 15.46 5.32
N TRP A 3 -6.40 15.11 5.36
CA TRP A 3 -6.94 13.94 6.02
C TRP A 3 -7.55 12.99 4.99
N SER A 4 -6.99 11.81 4.85
CA SER A 4 -7.54 10.79 3.97
C SER A 4 -8.07 9.61 4.80
N ARG A 5 -9.36 9.36 4.70
CA ARG A 5 -10.02 8.27 5.40
C ARG A 5 -9.64 6.90 4.85
N ASP A 6 -9.43 6.80 3.55
CA ASP A 6 -9.34 5.52 2.83
C ASP A 6 -8.50 5.58 1.55
N LEU A 7 -7.63 6.59 1.40
CA LEU A 7 -6.80 6.81 0.21
C LEU A 7 -7.59 6.88 -1.12
N GLY A 8 -8.84 7.35 -1.04
CA GLY A 8 -9.69 7.50 -2.22
C GLY A 8 -10.45 6.24 -2.61
N GLY A 9 -10.82 5.41 -1.63
CA GLY A 9 -11.71 4.28 -1.84
C GLY A 9 -11.13 2.89 -1.56
N LEU A 10 -10.05 2.79 -0.78
CA LEU A 10 -9.64 1.50 -0.25
C LEU A 10 -10.66 0.99 0.76
N PRO A 11 -10.98 -0.31 0.77
CA PRO A 11 -11.77 -0.87 1.84
C PRO A 11 -10.97 -0.80 3.15
N VAL A 12 -11.52 -0.11 4.15
CA VAL A 12 -10.93 0.06 5.49
C VAL A 12 -11.98 -0.36 6.52
N ASP A 13 -11.60 -1.24 7.43
CA ASP A 13 -12.45 -1.73 8.51
C ASP A 13 -13.03 -0.57 9.33
N ALA A 14 -14.32 -0.60 9.60
CA ALA A 14 -15.03 0.44 10.31
C ALA A 14 -14.47 0.72 11.71
N ARG A 15 -13.80 -0.26 12.35
CA ARG A 15 -13.12 -0.08 13.64
C ARG A 15 -11.90 0.83 13.49
N VAL A 16 -11.13 0.69 12.39
CA VAL A 16 -9.97 1.54 12.09
C VAL A 16 -10.43 2.96 11.80
N THR A 17 -11.39 3.14 10.89
CA THR A 17 -11.90 4.47 10.54
C THR A 17 -12.50 5.19 11.75
N ARG A 18 -13.24 4.49 12.62
CA ARG A 18 -13.82 5.08 13.83
C ARG A 18 -12.75 5.61 14.79
N VAL A 19 -11.69 4.86 15.01
CA VAL A 19 -10.59 5.29 15.89
C VAL A 19 -9.89 6.52 15.32
N LEU A 20 -9.61 6.54 14.02
CA LEU A 20 -8.93 7.66 13.37
C LEU A 20 -9.80 8.91 13.38
N GLU A 21 -11.04 8.83 12.98
CA GLU A 21 -11.96 9.99 12.97
C GLU A 21 -12.10 10.63 14.36
N ALA A 22 -12.09 9.82 15.42
CA ALA A 22 -12.10 10.33 16.79
C ALA A 22 -10.85 11.17 17.15
N GLN A 23 -9.72 10.97 16.42
CA GLN A 23 -8.48 11.72 16.66
C GLN A 23 -8.36 13.01 15.84
N ARG A 24 -9.19 13.22 14.85
CA ARG A 24 -9.14 14.41 13.97
C ARG A 24 -9.11 15.71 14.78
N LYS A 25 -9.99 15.83 15.77
CA LYS A 25 -10.08 17.00 16.63
C LYS A 25 -8.80 17.27 17.45
N THR A 26 -8.00 16.26 17.72
CA THR A 26 -6.71 16.41 18.40
C THR A 26 -5.77 17.30 17.59
N PHE A 27 -5.69 17.12 16.28
CA PHE A 27 -4.86 17.94 15.40
C PHE A 27 -5.39 19.38 15.30
N GLU A 28 -6.71 19.55 15.25
CA GLU A 28 -7.33 20.88 15.27
C GLU A 28 -7.02 21.62 16.58
N THR A 29 -7.03 20.92 17.72
CA THR A 29 -6.67 21.50 19.02
C THR A 29 -5.20 21.91 19.10
N LEU A 30 -4.32 21.23 18.33
CA LEU A 30 -2.92 21.60 18.17
C LEU A 30 -2.70 22.80 17.23
N GLY A 31 -3.77 23.39 16.70
CA GLY A 31 -3.73 24.54 15.81
C GLY A 31 -3.58 24.20 14.32
N CYS A 32 -3.74 22.93 13.96
CA CYS A 32 -3.68 22.52 12.56
C CYS A 32 -5.01 22.79 11.85
N VAL A 33 -4.95 23.28 10.63
CA VAL A 33 -6.09 23.27 9.70
C VAL A 33 -6.14 21.88 9.07
N VAL A 34 -7.21 21.12 9.34
CA VAL A 34 -7.41 19.75 8.84
C VAL A 34 -8.53 19.76 7.80
N GLU A 35 -8.23 19.39 6.58
CA GLU A 35 -9.19 19.28 5.48
C GLU A 35 -9.16 17.88 4.84
N ASP A 36 -10.31 17.43 4.35
CA ASP A 36 -10.39 16.14 3.66
C ASP A 36 -9.71 16.24 2.31
N GLY A 37 -8.83 15.26 2.02
CA GLY A 37 -8.14 15.19 0.75
C GLY A 37 -7.06 14.13 0.71
N GLN A 38 -6.79 13.66 -0.50
CA GLN A 38 -5.69 12.76 -0.81
C GLN A 38 -5.17 13.02 -2.23
N PRO A 39 -3.92 12.68 -2.52
CA PRO A 39 -3.44 12.66 -3.88
C PRO A 39 -4.09 11.52 -4.69
N ASP A 40 -4.01 11.62 -6.00
CA ASP A 40 -4.41 10.52 -6.89
C ASP A 40 -3.38 9.38 -6.82
N PHE A 41 -3.78 8.24 -6.25
CA PHE A 41 -3.00 7.01 -6.14
C PHE A 41 -3.19 6.03 -7.30
N THR A 42 -3.74 6.47 -8.43
CA THR A 42 -3.83 5.65 -9.63
C THR A 42 -2.48 5.01 -9.95
N ASP A 43 -2.49 3.76 -10.34
CA ASP A 43 -1.33 2.90 -10.61
C ASP A 43 -0.52 2.41 -9.39
N ALA A 44 -0.67 2.98 -8.18
CA ALA A 44 0.15 2.63 -7.01
C ALA A 44 0.19 1.12 -6.75
N ARG A 45 -0.97 0.44 -6.80
CA ARG A 45 -1.08 -1.01 -6.65
C ARG A 45 -0.24 -1.78 -7.67
N GLY A 46 -0.34 -1.44 -8.94
CA GLY A 46 0.40 -2.11 -10.03
C GLY A 46 1.91 -1.88 -9.91
N ILE A 47 2.32 -0.66 -9.59
CA ILE A 47 3.72 -0.30 -9.35
C ILE A 47 4.29 -1.14 -8.21
N PHE A 48 3.59 -1.20 -7.07
CA PHE A 48 4.04 -1.98 -5.92
C PHE A 48 4.17 -3.46 -6.24
N GLN A 49 3.15 -4.06 -6.88
CA GLN A 49 3.17 -5.48 -7.20
C GLN A 49 4.31 -5.85 -8.16
N THR A 50 4.56 -5.03 -9.18
CA THR A 50 5.67 -5.24 -10.12
C THR A 50 7.01 -5.19 -9.41
N TRP A 51 7.30 -4.12 -8.66
CA TRP A 51 8.57 -3.97 -7.97
C TRP A 51 8.77 -4.98 -6.84
N ARG A 52 7.70 -5.34 -6.14
CA ARG A 52 7.74 -6.41 -5.15
C ARG A 52 8.11 -7.75 -5.78
N ALA A 53 7.50 -8.12 -6.90
CA ALA A 53 7.81 -9.36 -7.61
C ALA A 53 9.29 -9.38 -8.04
N VAL A 54 9.78 -8.31 -8.67
CA VAL A 54 11.19 -8.18 -9.09
C VAL A 54 12.14 -8.30 -7.89
N ALA A 55 11.86 -7.60 -6.79
CA ALA A 55 12.69 -7.65 -5.58
C ALA A 55 12.71 -9.05 -4.95
N PHE A 56 11.57 -9.74 -4.91
CA PHE A 56 11.50 -11.11 -4.38
C PHE A 56 12.25 -12.11 -5.27
N ALA A 57 12.12 -12.00 -6.59
CA ALA A 57 12.86 -12.85 -7.52
C ALA A 57 14.37 -12.61 -7.41
N ALA A 58 14.81 -11.37 -7.34
CA ALA A 58 16.23 -11.04 -7.19
C ALA A 58 16.82 -11.58 -5.87
N LYS A 59 16.09 -11.42 -4.77
CA LYS A 59 16.59 -11.80 -3.43
C LYS A 59 16.44 -13.28 -3.13
N TYR A 60 15.28 -13.86 -3.43
CA TYR A 60 14.90 -15.20 -3.00
C TYR A 60 14.83 -16.23 -4.14
N GLY A 61 14.83 -15.77 -5.41
CA GLY A 61 14.81 -16.65 -6.57
C GLY A 61 15.90 -17.71 -6.56
N PRO A 62 17.17 -17.37 -6.24
CA PRO A 62 18.24 -18.37 -6.15
C PRO A 62 17.99 -19.50 -5.14
N LEU A 63 17.17 -19.25 -4.12
CA LEU A 63 16.85 -20.24 -3.08
C LEU A 63 15.70 -21.17 -3.50
N LEU A 64 14.91 -20.80 -4.51
CA LEU A 64 13.70 -21.51 -4.86
C LEU A 64 13.95 -22.97 -5.26
N ALA A 65 15.02 -23.23 -6.01
CA ALA A 65 15.35 -24.57 -6.51
C ALA A 65 15.63 -25.59 -5.38
N GLN A 66 16.27 -25.14 -4.30
CA GLN A 66 16.73 -26.02 -3.23
C GLN A 66 15.84 -25.95 -1.98
N HIS A 67 15.17 -24.84 -1.74
CA HIS A 67 14.49 -24.55 -0.48
C HIS A 67 12.99 -24.27 -0.62
N ARG A 68 12.36 -24.56 -1.79
CA ARG A 68 10.93 -24.30 -2.00
C ARG A 68 10.05 -24.84 -0.88
N HIS A 69 10.33 -26.04 -0.38
CA HIS A 69 9.56 -26.72 0.67
C HIS A 69 9.65 -26.04 2.05
N GLN A 70 10.61 -25.13 2.24
CA GLN A 70 10.79 -24.33 3.47
C GLN A 70 10.27 -22.90 3.32
N MET A 71 9.83 -22.51 2.12
CA MET A 71 9.35 -21.16 1.83
C MET A 71 7.84 -21.07 2.01
N LYS A 72 7.37 -19.94 2.56
CA LYS A 72 5.92 -19.65 2.58
C LYS A 72 5.40 -19.51 1.15
N GLU A 73 4.22 -20.03 0.88
CA GLU A 73 3.59 -19.95 -0.44
C GLU A 73 3.46 -18.50 -0.96
N THR A 74 3.26 -17.53 -0.08
CA THR A 74 3.25 -16.11 -0.47
C THR A 74 4.60 -15.59 -0.97
N VAL A 75 5.71 -16.14 -0.49
CA VAL A 75 7.07 -15.82 -1.00
C VAL A 75 7.26 -16.43 -2.38
N VAL A 76 6.93 -17.72 -2.51
CA VAL A 76 6.98 -18.45 -3.80
C VAL A 76 6.12 -17.74 -4.83
N TRP A 77 4.89 -17.38 -4.48
CA TRP A 77 3.98 -16.65 -5.36
C TRP A 77 4.60 -15.35 -5.90
N ASN A 78 5.25 -14.53 -5.04
CA ASN A 78 5.91 -13.30 -5.52
C ASN A 78 7.03 -13.58 -6.53
N ILE A 79 7.85 -14.61 -6.28
CA ILE A 79 8.93 -15.00 -7.20
C ILE A 79 8.33 -15.42 -8.55
N GLU A 80 7.27 -16.21 -8.53
CA GLU A 80 6.58 -16.69 -9.73
C GLU A 80 5.88 -15.56 -10.51
N GLN A 81 5.38 -14.51 -9.81
CA GLN A 81 4.86 -13.32 -10.51
C GLN A 81 5.94 -12.62 -11.33
N ALA A 82 7.17 -12.54 -10.82
CA ALA A 82 8.27 -11.92 -11.57
C ALA A 82 8.54 -12.63 -12.90
N GLY A 83 8.41 -13.95 -12.95
CA GLY A 83 8.57 -14.73 -14.18
C GLY A 83 7.53 -14.44 -15.28
N LYS A 84 6.44 -13.74 -14.93
CA LYS A 84 5.40 -13.31 -15.86
C LYS A 84 5.61 -11.91 -16.41
N LEU A 85 6.57 -11.15 -15.83
CA LEU A 85 6.85 -9.78 -16.22
C LEU A 85 7.86 -9.74 -17.37
N SER A 86 7.57 -8.91 -18.36
CA SER A 86 8.52 -8.51 -19.37
C SER A 86 9.36 -7.30 -18.93
N ALA A 87 10.47 -7.03 -19.60
CA ALA A 87 11.24 -5.82 -19.40
C ALA A 87 10.38 -4.56 -19.66
N ARG A 88 9.40 -4.64 -20.56
CA ARG A 88 8.45 -3.57 -20.83
C ARG A 88 7.57 -3.30 -19.62
N ASP A 89 7.02 -4.32 -18.97
CA ASP A 89 6.17 -4.16 -17.78
C ASP A 89 6.92 -3.45 -16.64
N VAL A 90 8.18 -3.80 -16.44
CA VAL A 90 9.05 -3.15 -15.44
C VAL A 90 9.31 -1.69 -15.82
N GLY A 91 9.61 -1.39 -17.07
CA GLY A 91 9.81 -0.02 -17.57
C GLY A 91 8.54 0.83 -17.46
N GLU A 92 7.38 0.26 -17.77
CA GLU A 92 6.09 0.93 -17.60
C GLU A 92 5.78 1.22 -16.12
N ALA A 93 6.07 0.28 -15.21
CA ALA A 93 5.91 0.49 -13.78
C ALA A 93 6.79 1.65 -13.26
N GLU A 94 8.02 1.80 -13.74
CA GLU A 94 8.91 2.90 -13.37
C GLU A 94 8.40 4.26 -13.91
N THR A 95 7.92 4.28 -15.15
CA THR A 95 7.30 5.48 -15.73
C THR A 95 6.07 5.92 -14.93
N LYS A 96 5.21 4.98 -14.58
CA LYS A 96 4.03 5.22 -13.73
C LYS A 96 4.40 5.67 -12.33
N ARG A 97 5.47 5.12 -11.75
CA ARG A 97 5.99 5.53 -10.45
C ARG A 97 6.45 6.98 -10.46
N THR A 98 7.17 7.39 -11.50
CA THR A 98 7.57 8.79 -11.69
C THR A 98 6.35 9.71 -11.78
N ALA A 99 5.34 9.32 -12.55
CA ALA A 99 4.11 10.09 -12.66
C ALA A 99 3.36 10.18 -11.32
N LEU A 100 3.27 9.08 -10.57
CA LEU A 100 2.69 9.05 -9.22
C LEU A 100 3.45 10.01 -8.28
N TYR A 101 4.79 9.94 -8.26
CA TYR A 101 5.61 10.84 -7.45
C TYR A 101 5.27 12.31 -7.74
N HIS A 102 5.14 12.71 -9.00
CA HIS A 102 4.80 14.09 -9.36
C HIS A 102 3.39 14.48 -8.91
N ARG A 103 2.39 13.58 -9.01
CA ARG A 103 1.03 13.86 -8.50
C ARG A 103 1.04 14.08 -6.99
N VAL A 104 1.72 13.20 -6.26
CA VAL A 104 1.81 13.32 -4.79
C VAL A 104 2.62 14.56 -4.39
N ARG A 105 3.75 14.84 -5.06
CA ARG A 105 4.53 16.06 -4.83
C ARG A 105 3.69 17.31 -5.01
N THR A 106 2.94 17.42 -6.11
CA THR A 106 2.07 18.59 -6.36
C THR A 106 0.98 18.73 -5.30
N PHE A 107 0.42 17.62 -4.82
CA PHE A 107 -0.53 17.63 -3.70
C PHE A 107 0.13 18.16 -2.42
N MET A 108 1.34 17.71 -2.10
CA MET A 108 2.10 18.12 -0.91
C MET A 108 2.64 19.56 -0.99
N GLU A 109 2.61 20.24 -2.13
CA GLU A 109 2.89 21.68 -2.23
C GLU A 109 1.85 22.53 -1.49
N ARG A 110 0.64 21.99 -1.25
CA ARG A 110 -0.46 22.67 -0.54
C ARG A 110 -0.72 22.11 0.85
N HIS A 111 -0.12 20.96 1.19
CA HIS A 111 -0.33 20.26 2.45
C HIS A 111 1.01 19.86 3.06
N GLU A 112 1.30 20.32 4.26
CA GLU A 112 2.54 19.95 4.97
C GLU A 112 2.56 18.47 5.36
N PHE A 113 1.37 17.90 5.65
CA PHE A 113 1.20 16.50 6.06
C PHE A 113 -0.04 15.89 5.41
N LEU A 114 0.07 14.59 5.13
CA LEU A 114 -1.05 13.72 4.79
C LEU A 114 -1.25 12.69 5.91
N LEU A 115 -2.41 12.72 6.54
CA LEU A 115 -2.81 11.79 7.57
C LEU A 115 -3.74 10.74 6.98
N LEU A 116 -3.47 9.46 7.27
CA LEU A 116 -4.20 8.33 6.70
C LEU A 116 -4.11 7.10 7.62
N PRO A 117 -4.96 6.07 7.42
CA PRO A 117 -4.81 4.80 8.11
C PRO A 117 -3.45 4.15 7.79
N THR A 118 -2.70 3.77 8.81
CA THR A 118 -1.47 2.98 8.64
C THR A 118 -1.79 1.57 8.12
N THR A 119 -2.95 1.04 8.51
CA THR A 119 -3.43 -0.29 8.09
C THR A 119 -4.92 -0.24 7.79
N GLN A 120 -5.37 -1.08 6.88
CA GLN A 120 -6.80 -1.19 6.53
C GLN A 120 -7.62 -1.99 7.55
N VAL A 121 -6.95 -2.80 8.39
CA VAL A 121 -7.59 -3.69 9.35
C VAL A 121 -6.92 -3.62 10.71
N PRO A 122 -7.64 -3.84 11.82
CA PRO A 122 -7.02 -4.05 13.12
C PRO A 122 -6.30 -5.41 13.16
N PRO A 123 -5.56 -5.71 14.24
CA PRO A 123 -4.98 -7.04 14.45
C PRO A 123 -6.04 -8.13 14.29
N PHE A 124 -5.70 -9.20 13.60
CA PHE A 124 -6.53 -10.37 13.34
C PHE A 124 -5.89 -11.63 13.89
N ASP A 125 -6.59 -12.76 13.89
CA ASP A 125 -6.14 -14.02 14.47
C ASP A 125 -4.81 -14.48 13.84
N VAL A 126 -3.85 -14.87 14.68
CA VAL A 126 -2.50 -15.31 14.27
C VAL A 126 -2.52 -16.57 13.39
N THR A 127 -3.57 -17.37 13.48
CA THR A 127 -3.75 -18.56 12.64
C THR A 127 -4.24 -18.20 11.22
N GLN A 128 -4.77 -17.00 11.02
CA GLN A 128 -5.15 -16.49 9.72
C GLN A 128 -3.91 -15.93 8.99
N PRO A 129 -3.50 -16.49 7.85
CA PRO A 129 -2.25 -16.07 7.18
C PRO A 129 -2.32 -14.65 6.61
N TYR A 130 -3.51 -14.19 6.21
CA TYR A 130 -3.80 -12.83 5.72
C TYR A 130 -5.31 -12.61 5.60
N VAL A 131 -5.71 -11.34 5.49
CA VAL A 131 -7.11 -10.95 5.32
C VAL A 131 -7.51 -11.10 3.86
N THR A 132 -8.66 -11.71 3.62
CA THR A 132 -9.21 -11.98 2.27
C THR A 132 -10.39 -11.11 1.90
N GLU A 133 -10.99 -10.42 2.89
CA GLU A 133 -12.15 -9.55 2.71
C GLU A 133 -12.16 -8.44 3.77
N ILE A 134 -12.54 -7.22 3.38
CA ILE A 134 -12.72 -6.07 4.28
C ILE A 134 -14.05 -5.40 3.93
N GLU A 135 -14.93 -5.25 4.93
CA GLU A 135 -16.24 -4.59 4.76
C GLU A 135 -17.04 -5.13 3.54
N GLY A 136 -17.06 -6.45 3.34
CA GLY A 136 -17.74 -7.08 2.21
C GLY A 136 -17.01 -7.01 0.88
N VAL A 137 -15.87 -6.35 0.82
CA VAL A 137 -15.04 -6.25 -0.40
C VAL A 137 -14.00 -7.36 -0.41
N ARG A 138 -14.11 -8.29 -1.36
CA ARG A 138 -13.17 -9.38 -1.55
C ARG A 138 -11.85 -8.87 -2.12
N LEU A 139 -10.75 -9.29 -1.52
CA LEU A 139 -9.40 -8.87 -1.90
C LEU A 139 -8.80 -9.84 -2.93
N PRO A 140 -8.33 -9.37 -4.11
CA PRO A 140 -7.83 -10.23 -5.17
C PRO A 140 -6.55 -11.00 -4.82
N THR A 141 -5.68 -10.42 -3.99
CA THR A 141 -4.42 -11.05 -3.58
C THR A 141 -4.16 -10.83 -2.09
N TYR A 142 -3.23 -11.61 -1.54
CA TYR A 142 -2.80 -11.47 -0.15
C TYR A 142 -2.10 -10.12 0.15
N ILE A 143 -1.78 -9.32 -0.86
CA ILE A 143 -1.15 -8.00 -0.70
C ILE A 143 -2.21 -6.91 -0.46
N ASP A 144 -3.42 -7.10 -0.97
CA ASP A 144 -4.41 -6.03 -1.07
C ASP A 144 -4.94 -5.53 0.29
N TRP A 145 -4.80 -6.29 1.37
CA TRP A 145 -5.16 -5.83 2.72
C TRP A 145 -4.15 -4.83 3.33
N MET A 146 -2.96 -4.69 2.73
CA MET A 146 -1.91 -3.77 3.19
C MET A 146 -1.70 -2.58 2.24
N ARG A 147 -2.65 -2.26 1.38
CA ARG A 147 -2.51 -1.19 0.39
C ARG A 147 -2.30 0.19 1.03
N ALA A 148 -2.86 0.45 2.21
CA ALA A 148 -2.58 1.68 2.94
C ALA A 148 -1.07 1.91 3.15
N CYS A 149 -0.30 0.83 3.42
CA CYS A 149 1.16 0.90 3.50
C CYS A 149 1.82 0.91 2.12
N SER A 150 1.42 -0.02 1.24
CA SER A 150 2.14 -0.23 -0.03
C SER A 150 1.96 0.93 -1.00
N ASP A 151 0.78 1.55 -1.04
CA ASP A 151 0.51 2.67 -1.93
C ASP A 151 1.29 3.94 -1.50
N ILE A 152 1.56 4.11 -0.20
CA ILE A 152 2.47 5.15 0.30
C ILE A 152 3.94 4.80 0.03
N THR A 153 4.34 3.53 0.23
CA THR A 153 5.72 3.09 0.00
C THR A 153 6.22 3.42 -1.41
N VAL A 154 5.38 3.26 -2.44
CA VAL A 154 5.80 3.51 -3.83
C VAL A 154 5.94 4.99 -4.17
N THR A 155 5.42 5.90 -3.34
CA THR A 155 5.61 7.35 -3.55
C THR A 155 7.05 7.80 -3.34
N GLY A 156 7.82 7.08 -2.51
CA GLY A 156 9.17 7.45 -2.12
C GLY A 156 9.26 8.63 -1.15
N LEU A 157 8.13 9.09 -0.61
CA LEU A 157 8.10 10.17 0.38
C LEU A 157 8.33 9.63 1.80
N PRO A 158 8.86 10.47 2.72
CA PRO A 158 8.98 10.11 4.12
C PRO A 158 7.61 9.78 4.74
N ALA A 159 7.56 8.71 5.53
CA ALA A 159 6.38 8.30 6.28
C ALA A 159 6.77 7.78 7.67
N ILE A 160 5.92 8.00 8.67
CA ILE A 160 6.05 7.51 10.05
C ILE A 160 4.75 6.84 10.50
#